data_a8b3068230fae109f10ec70f5533163b
#
_entry.id   a8b3068230fae109f10ec70f5533163b
#
_cell.length_a   1.000
_cell.length_b   1.000
_cell.length_c   1.000
_cell.angle_alpha   90.00
_cell.angle_beta   90.00
_cell.angle_gamma   90.00
#
_symmetry.space_group_name_H-M   'P 1'
#
loop_
_entity.id
_entity.type
_entity.pdbx_description
1 polymer ?
#
loop_
_entity_poly.entity_id
_entity_poly.type
_entity_poly.pdbx_seq_one_letter_code
_entity_poly.pdbx_strand_id
1 'polypeptide(L)'
;MGEAMIITENLEFRYYEGSNEEVLDNINLKIEKGEFVAVLGHNGSGKSTLAKHFNAILLPSGGKVYVGGMDTLDESLLYEIRQMTGMVFQNPDNQLVATIVEEDVAFAPENLGVPSQEIRKIVDWALETVGMSEYKRHAPHLLSGGQKQRVAIAGVLAMKPKCIVLDEPTAMLDPIGRKEVIATLSKLNREENITIVLITHNMDEAVCADRVIVMNTGSIIMDGTPKQVFSRVDEIKSLGLDVPQVAELMHELRKEGFDAPSDVLTIEEGYKAIKSMLERNVQ
;
A
#
# COMPACT_ATOMS: atom_id res chain seq x y z
N MET A 1 -10.26 9.69 -18.53
CA MET A 1 -10.18 8.46 -17.71
C MET A 1 -8.80 7.91 -17.90
N GLY A 2 -8.07 7.67 -16.79
CA GLY A 2 -6.73 7.10 -16.84
C GLY A 2 -6.74 5.65 -17.34
N GLU A 3 -5.58 5.15 -17.73
CA GLU A 3 -5.40 3.75 -18.11
C GLU A 3 -5.36 2.89 -16.85
N ALA A 4 -6.17 1.83 -16.80
CA ALA A 4 -6.26 0.97 -15.62
C ALA A 4 -4.97 0.16 -15.43
N MET A 5 -4.49 0.10 -14.18
CA MET A 5 -3.42 -0.81 -13.77
C MET A 5 -3.96 -2.14 -13.28
N ILE A 6 -5.00 -2.10 -12.45
CA ILE A 6 -5.66 -3.29 -11.90
C ILE A 6 -7.16 -3.14 -12.09
N ILE A 7 -7.82 -4.21 -12.52
CA ILE A 7 -9.29 -4.30 -12.58
C ILE A 7 -9.70 -5.62 -11.93
N THR A 8 -10.68 -5.58 -11.04
CA THR A 8 -11.39 -6.78 -10.58
C THR A 8 -12.86 -6.69 -11.00
N GLU A 9 -13.40 -7.79 -11.49
CA GLU A 9 -14.78 -7.91 -11.94
C GLU A 9 -15.44 -9.07 -11.21
N ASN A 10 -16.35 -8.76 -10.29
CA ASN A 10 -17.07 -9.73 -9.45
C ASN A 10 -16.12 -10.75 -8.81
N LEU A 11 -14.95 -10.29 -8.32
CA LEU A 11 -13.94 -11.16 -7.76
C LEU A 11 -14.47 -11.84 -6.49
N GLU A 12 -14.46 -13.17 -6.50
CA GLU A 12 -14.78 -14.06 -5.39
C GLU A 12 -13.56 -14.94 -5.08
N PHE A 13 -13.33 -15.22 -3.80
CA PHE A 13 -12.27 -16.13 -3.41
C PHE A 13 -12.57 -16.92 -2.15
N ARG A 14 -12.20 -18.21 -2.19
CA ARG A 14 -12.24 -19.18 -1.08
C ARG A 14 -10.92 -19.93 -1.03
N TYR A 15 -10.37 -20.15 0.18
CA TYR A 15 -9.10 -20.91 0.31
C TYR A 15 -9.28 -22.42 0.07
N TYR A 16 -10.48 -22.95 0.29
CA TYR A 16 -10.76 -24.37 0.12
C TYR A 16 -12.02 -24.54 -0.72
N GLU A 17 -11.96 -25.43 -1.74
CA GLU A 17 -13.12 -25.84 -2.48
C GLU A 17 -14.13 -26.51 -1.54
N GLY A 18 -15.39 -26.06 -1.55
CA GLY A 18 -16.45 -26.54 -0.65
C GLY A 18 -16.50 -25.83 0.72
N SER A 19 -15.63 -24.88 1.02
CA SER A 19 -15.81 -23.98 2.16
C SER A 19 -17.04 -23.08 1.93
N ASN A 20 -17.87 -22.94 2.96
CA ASN A 20 -18.96 -21.96 2.95
C ASN A 20 -18.45 -20.53 3.27
N GLU A 21 -17.18 -20.37 3.61
CA GLU A 21 -16.57 -19.11 4.01
C GLU A 21 -15.92 -18.44 2.80
N GLU A 22 -16.58 -17.41 2.27
CA GLU A 22 -16.05 -16.52 1.26
C GLU A 22 -15.14 -15.50 1.94
N VAL A 23 -13.88 -15.45 1.48
CA VAL A 23 -12.89 -14.50 1.98
C VAL A 23 -12.95 -13.19 1.20
N LEU A 24 -13.29 -13.27 -0.09
CA LEU A 24 -13.63 -12.12 -0.93
C LEU A 24 -14.98 -12.40 -1.60
N ASP A 25 -15.86 -11.40 -1.56
CA ASP A 25 -17.21 -11.48 -2.07
C ASP A 25 -17.48 -10.28 -2.99
N ASN A 26 -17.70 -10.58 -4.29
CA ASN A 26 -18.12 -9.63 -5.32
C ASN A 26 -17.29 -8.32 -5.35
N ILE A 27 -15.96 -8.41 -5.30
CA ILE A 27 -15.08 -7.26 -5.36
C ILE A 27 -15.02 -6.71 -6.78
N ASN A 28 -15.51 -5.50 -6.96
CA ASN A 28 -15.42 -4.71 -8.18
C ASN A 28 -14.58 -3.48 -7.92
N LEU A 29 -13.35 -3.45 -8.46
CA LEU A 29 -12.37 -2.43 -8.20
C LEU A 29 -11.61 -2.07 -9.48
N LYS A 30 -11.32 -0.80 -9.67
CA LYS A 30 -10.43 -0.30 -10.71
C LYS A 30 -9.39 0.61 -10.06
N ILE A 31 -8.11 0.30 -10.26
CA ILE A 31 -6.97 1.14 -9.84
C ILE A 31 -6.31 1.68 -11.11
N GLU A 32 -6.12 2.99 -11.16
CA GLU A 32 -5.52 3.66 -12.31
C GLU A 32 -3.98 3.59 -12.24
N LYS A 33 -3.30 3.70 -13.38
CA LYS A 33 -1.83 3.80 -13.43
C LYS A 33 -1.36 5.06 -12.72
N GLY A 34 -0.33 4.91 -11.87
CA GLY A 34 0.25 6.00 -11.11
C GLY A 34 -0.59 6.43 -9.89
N GLU A 35 -1.70 5.77 -9.60
CA GLU A 35 -2.52 6.04 -8.41
C GLU A 35 -1.84 5.50 -7.14
N PHE A 36 -1.90 6.25 -6.03
CA PHE A 36 -1.54 5.75 -4.72
C PHE A 36 -2.82 5.42 -3.94
N VAL A 37 -3.08 4.12 -3.76
CA VAL A 37 -4.28 3.61 -3.10
C VAL A 37 -3.91 3.00 -1.75
N ALA A 38 -4.60 3.40 -0.68
CA ALA A 38 -4.54 2.75 0.62
C ALA A 38 -5.75 1.83 0.81
N VAL A 39 -5.53 0.62 1.29
CA VAL A 39 -6.58 -0.36 1.62
C VAL A 39 -6.61 -0.58 3.12
N LEU A 40 -7.71 -0.18 3.76
CA LEU A 40 -7.98 -0.28 5.19
C LEU A 40 -8.99 -1.39 5.49
N GLY A 41 -9.00 -1.86 6.73
CA GLY A 41 -9.97 -2.83 7.24
C GLY A 41 -9.42 -3.55 8.46
N HIS A 42 -10.28 -4.18 9.25
CA HIS A 42 -9.84 -4.97 10.40
C HIS A 42 -9.13 -6.27 9.97
N ASN A 43 -8.49 -6.96 10.92
CA ASN A 43 -7.86 -8.26 10.65
C ASN A 43 -8.92 -9.27 10.21
N GLY A 44 -8.63 -10.02 9.13
CA GLY A 44 -9.58 -10.97 8.53
C GLY A 44 -10.58 -10.34 7.54
N SER A 45 -10.52 -9.04 7.25
CA SER A 45 -11.44 -8.42 6.26
C SER A 45 -11.13 -8.75 4.79
N GLY A 46 -10.05 -9.52 4.50
CA GLY A 46 -9.71 -9.95 3.14
C GLY A 46 -8.62 -9.13 2.44
N LYS A 47 -8.05 -8.08 3.06
CA LYS A 47 -7.05 -7.18 2.43
C LYS A 47 -5.83 -7.89 1.85
N SER A 48 -5.16 -8.71 2.66
CA SER A 48 -3.96 -9.46 2.21
C SER A 48 -4.31 -10.49 1.15
N THR A 49 -5.53 -11.03 1.18
CA THR A 49 -6.04 -11.93 0.15
C THR A 49 -6.27 -11.16 -1.15
N LEU A 50 -6.90 -10.00 -1.10
CA LEU A 50 -7.08 -9.12 -2.25
C LEU A 50 -5.74 -8.71 -2.86
N ALA A 51 -4.77 -8.31 -2.03
CA ALA A 51 -3.42 -7.96 -2.47
C ALA A 51 -2.73 -9.07 -3.27
N LYS A 52 -2.86 -10.32 -2.82
CA LYS A 52 -2.26 -11.49 -3.48
C LYS A 52 -2.89 -11.81 -4.83
N HIS A 53 -4.09 -11.33 -5.13
CA HIS A 53 -4.68 -11.43 -6.46
C HIS A 53 -4.08 -10.43 -7.44
N PHE A 54 -3.57 -9.28 -6.96
CA PHE A 54 -3.02 -8.24 -7.82
C PHE A 54 -1.65 -8.59 -8.44
N ASN A 55 -0.99 -9.63 -7.95
CA ASN A 55 0.22 -10.16 -8.57
C ASN A 55 0.10 -11.66 -8.89
N ALA A 56 -1.13 -12.18 -8.96
CA ALA A 56 -1.43 -13.57 -9.28
C ALA A 56 -0.69 -14.60 -8.39
N ILE A 57 -0.48 -14.29 -7.10
CA ILE A 57 -0.10 -15.30 -6.09
C ILE A 57 -1.32 -16.17 -5.77
N LEU A 58 -2.50 -15.56 -5.66
CA LEU A 58 -3.78 -16.22 -5.59
C LEU A 58 -4.56 -15.96 -6.87
N LEU A 59 -5.27 -16.96 -7.34
CA LEU A 59 -6.16 -16.87 -8.51
C LEU A 59 -7.60 -16.82 -8.04
N PRO A 60 -8.49 -16.09 -8.73
CA PRO A 60 -9.88 -15.97 -8.34
C PRO A 60 -10.61 -17.33 -8.38
N SER A 61 -11.47 -17.59 -7.38
CA SER A 61 -12.41 -18.71 -7.40
C SER A 61 -13.66 -18.40 -8.26
N GLY A 62 -14.00 -17.12 -8.40
CA GLY A 62 -15.05 -16.58 -9.23
C GLY A 62 -14.73 -15.16 -9.69
N GLY A 63 -15.38 -14.70 -10.77
CA GLY A 63 -15.07 -13.42 -11.37
C GLY A 63 -13.71 -13.38 -12.08
N LYS A 64 -13.13 -12.18 -12.22
CA LYS A 64 -11.86 -11.96 -12.95
C LYS A 64 -11.01 -10.90 -12.32
N VAL A 65 -9.70 -11.02 -12.53
CA VAL A 65 -8.68 -10.01 -12.16
C VAL A 65 -7.80 -9.75 -13.38
N TYR A 66 -7.68 -8.49 -13.74
CA TYR A 66 -6.79 -8.03 -14.81
C TYR A 66 -5.70 -7.14 -14.25
N VAL A 67 -4.46 -7.35 -14.68
CA VAL A 67 -3.29 -6.55 -14.31
C VAL A 67 -2.63 -6.04 -15.59
N GLY A 68 -2.61 -4.73 -15.78
CA GLY A 68 -2.13 -4.14 -17.02
C GLY A 68 -2.87 -4.64 -18.28
N GLY A 69 -4.13 -5.05 -18.13
CA GLY A 69 -4.95 -5.65 -19.18
C GLY A 69 -4.77 -7.16 -19.36
N MET A 70 -3.86 -7.82 -18.63
CA MET A 70 -3.62 -9.27 -18.66
C MET A 70 -4.55 -9.98 -17.67
N ASP A 71 -5.24 -11.03 -18.10
CA ASP A 71 -6.09 -11.87 -17.23
C ASP A 71 -5.21 -12.77 -16.36
N THR A 72 -5.37 -12.72 -15.04
CA THR A 72 -4.57 -13.52 -14.09
C THR A 72 -4.84 -15.03 -14.17
N LEU A 73 -5.96 -15.44 -14.80
CA LEU A 73 -6.26 -16.85 -15.06
C LEU A 73 -5.50 -17.44 -16.26
N ASP A 74 -4.87 -16.58 -17.08
CA ASP A 74 -4.02 -17.05 -18.19
C ASP A 74 -2.62 -17.39 -17.65
N GLU A 75 -2.36 -18.67 -17.46
CA GLU A 75 -1.06 -19.16 -16.92
C GLU A 75 0.14 -18.71 -17.77
N SER A 76 -0.03 -18.47 -19.07
CA SER A 76 1.05 -18.01 -19.95
C SER A 76 1.49 -16.58 -19.66
N LEU A 77 0.64 -15.76 -19.00
CA LEU A 77 0.90 -14.36 -18.67
C LEU A 77 1.37 -14.16 -17.21
N LEU A 78 1.37 -15.19 -16.38
CA LEU A 78 1.71 -15.06 -14.95
C LEU A 78 3.08 -14.46 -14.69
N TYR A 79 4.06 -14.78 -15.53
CA TYR A 79 5.42 -14.24 -15.42
C TYR A 79 5.44 -12.72 -15.65
N GLU A 80 4.79 -12.25 -16.70
CA GLU A 80 4.68 -10.84 -17.05
C GLU A 80 3.89 -10.05 -16.00
N ILE A 81 2.79 -10.64 -15.49
CA ILE A 81 1.99 -10.06 -14.41
C ILE A 81 2.84 -9.85 -13.15
N ARG A 82 3.62 -10.86 -12.73
CA ARG A 82 4.48 -10.78 -11.54
C ARG A 82 5.65 -9.83 -11.71
N GLN A 83 6.15 -9.67 -12.92
CA GLN A 83 7.15 -8.64 -13.23
C GLN A 83 6.54 -7.24 -13.19
N MET A 84 5.31 -7.08 -13.71
CA MET A 84 4.61 -5.80 -13.75
C MET A 84 4.15 -5.34 -12.36
N THR A 85 3.72 -6.27 -11.50
CA THR A 85 3.21 -5.97 -10.15
C THR A 85 4.05 -6.69 -9.11
N GLY A 86 4.98 -5.98 -8.49
CA GLY A 86 5.78 -6.49 -7.40
C GLY A 86 5.03 -6.49 -6.07
N MET A 87 5.38 -7.42 -5.19
CA MET A 87 4.79 -7.50 -3.85
C MET A 87 5.83 -7.41 -2.75
N VAL A 88 5.55 -6.59 -1.74
CA VAL A 88 6.34 -6.46 -0.52
C VAL A 88 5.52 -6.98 0.64
N PHE A 89 6.09 -7.91 1.40
CA PHE A 89 5.42 -8.57 2.53
C PHE A 89 5.63 -7.83 3.85
N GLN A 90 4.79 -8.13 4.82
CA GLN A 90 4.80 -7.52 6.15
C GLN A 90 6.14 -7.71 6.88
N ASN A 91 6.74 -8.89 6.80
CA ASN A 91 8.02 -9.20 7.45
C ASN A 91 9.14 -9.25 6.41
N PRO A 92 10.07 -8.28 6.40
CA PRO A 92 11.19 -8.27 5.46
C PRO A 92 12.15 -9.44 5.65
N ASP A 93 12.27 -10.01 6.86
CA ASP A 93 13.14 -11.17 7.10
C ASP A 93 12.69 -12.43 6.34
N ASN A 94 11.41 -12.51 5.96
CA ASN A 94 10.89 -13.59 5.12
C ASN A 94 11.12 -13.36 3.63
N GLN A 95 11.50 -12.15 3.24
CA GLN A 95 11.69 -11.76 1.84
C GLN A 95 13.17 -11.67 1.46
N LEU A 96 14.02 -11.20 2.37
CA LEU A 96 15.46 -11.10 2.16
C LEU A 96 16.12 -12.48 2.28
N VAL A 97 16.77 -12.92 1.20
CA VAL A 97 17.34 -14.28 1.09
C VAL A 97 18.86 -14.31 0.97
N ALA A 98 19.48 -13.21 0.50
CA ALA A 98 20.93 -13.14 0.33
C ALA A 98 21.66 -12.73 1.61
N THR A 99 22.96 -13.00 1.65
CA THR A 99 23.83 -12.63 2.77
C THR A 99 24.35 -11.20 2.71
N ILE A 100 24.22 -10.55 1.57
CA ILE A 100 24.66 -9.17 1.30
C ILE A 100 23.52 -8.43 0.59
N VAL A 101 23.29 -7.16 0.97
CA VAL A 101 22.21 -6.32 0.46
C VAL A 101 22.22 -6.21 -1.08
N GLU A 102 23.39 -5.92 -1.69
CA GLU A 102 23.46 -5.77 -3.15
C GLU A 102 23.14 -7.08 -3.90
N GLU A 103 23.44 -8.22 -3.31
CA GLU A 103 23.10 -9.54 -3.89
C GLU A 103 21.61 -9.81 -3.79
N ASP A 104 20.97 -9.42 -2.68
CA ASP A 104 19.53 -9.57 -2.51
C ASP A 104 18.75 -8.73 -3.53
N VAL A 105 19.17 -7.49 -3.75
CA VAL A 105 18.56 -6.61 -4.76
C VAL A 105 18.85 -7.10 -6.19
N ALA A 106 20.00 -7.74 -6.43
CA ALA A 106 20.36 -8.34 -7.73
C ALA A 106 19.56 -9.61 -8.05
N PHE A 107 19.01 -10.30 -7.04
CA PHE A 107 18.34 -11.59 -7.20
C PHE A 107 17.22 -11.56 -8.25
N ALA A 108 16.37 -10.53 -8.23
CA ALA A 108 15.25 -10.44 -9.16
C ALA A 108 15.72 -10.20 -10.61
N PRO A 109 16.56 -9.19 -10.94
CA PRO A 109 17.04 -9.01 -12.32
C PRO A 109 17.92 -10.17 -12.82
N GLU A 110 18.64 -10.91 -11.95
CA GLU A 110 19.35 -12.13 -12.32
C GLU A 110 18.37 -13.21 -12.80
N ASN A 111 17.29 -13.45 -12.07
CA ASN A 111 16.25 -14.41 -12.45
C ASN A 111 15.49 -13.98 -13.72
N LEU A 112 15.44 -12.69 -14.01
CA LEU A 112 14.89 -12.14 -15.25
C LEU A 112 15.86 -12.26 -16.45
N GLY A 113 17.09 -12.78 -16.24
CA GLY A 113 18.08 -12.94 -17.30
C GLY A 113 18.70 -11.62 -17.78
N VAL A 114 18.68 -10.57 -16.96
CA VAL A 114 19.27 -9.28 -17.28
C VAL A 114 20.81 -9.42 -17.36
N PRO A 115 21.49 -8.82 -18.38
CA PRO A 115 22.94 -8.87 -18.47
C PRO A 115 23.65 -8.27 -17.25
N SER A 116 24.74 -8.90 -16.78
CA SER A 116 25.44 -8.52 -15.54
C SER A 116 25.85 -7.04 -15.46
N GLN A 117 26.20 -6.43 -16.59
CA GLN A 117 26.56 -5.00 -16.66
C GLN A 117 25.36 -4.07 -16.40
N GLU A 118 24.16 -4.51 -16.76
CA GLU A 118 22.91 -3.80 -16.53
C GLU A 118 22.42 -4.03 -15.11
N ILE A 119 22.57 -5.25 -14.57
CA ILE A 119 22.20 -5.58 -13.18
C ILE A 119 22.88 -4.60 -12.22
N ARG A 120 24.16 -4.33 -12.39
CA ARG A 120 24.89 -3.39 -11.52
C ARG A 120 24.24 -2.01 -11.49
N LYS A 121 23.86 -1.48 -12.66
CA LYS A 121 23.20 -0.18 -12.76
C LYS A 121 21.82 -0.19 -12.11
N ILE A 122 21.08 -1.28 -12.28
CA ILE A 122 19.74 -1.44 -11.69
C ILE A 122 19.84 -1.49 -10.15
N VAL A 123 20.78 -2.28 -9.62
CA VAL A 123 21.00 -2.40 -8.18
C VAL A 123 21.41 -1.06 -7.56
N ASP A 124 22.41 -0.37 -8.17
CA ASP A 124 22.85 0.93 -7.67
C ASP A 124 21.70 1.96 -7.69
N TRP A 125 20.92 2.02 -8.79
CA TRP A 125 19.73 2.88 -8.89
C TRP A 125 18.64 2.52 -7.86
N ALA A 126 18.32 1.24 -7.70
CA ALA A 126 17.28 0.82 -6.77
C ALA A 126 17.65 1.16 -5.32
N LEU A 127 18.91 0.89 -4.93
CA LEU A 127 19.40 1.24 -3.59
C LEU A 127 19.48 2.76 -3.35
N GLU A 128 19.87 3.54 -4.36
CA GLU A 128 19.87 4.99 -4.29
C GLU A 128 18.46 5.55 -4.10
N THR A 129 17.50 5.02 -4.86
CA THR A 129 16.10 5.46 -4.82
C THR A 129 15.47 5.29 -3.44
N VAL A 130 15.79 4.19 -2.74
CA VAL A 130 15.31 3.92 -1.38
C VAL A 130 16.25 4.43 -0.26
N GLY A 131 17.33 5.14 -0.61
CA GLY A 131 18.29 5.70 0.35
C GLY A 131 19.12 4.65 1.08
N MET A 132 19.49 3.55 0.41
CA MET A 132 20.25 2.44 1.00
C MET A 132 21.62 2.21 0.36
N SER A 133 22.15 3.13 -0.44
CA SER A 133 23.43 2.99 -1.16
C SER A 133 24.63 2.71 -0.26
N GLU A 134 24.69 3.31 0.93
CA GLU A 134 25.78 3.11 1.89
C GLU A 134 25.78 1.70 2.50
N TYR A 135 24.63 1.03 2.50
CA TYR A 135 24.43 -0.28 3.10
C TYR A 135 24.60 -1.44 2.11
N LYS A 136 24.94 -1.17 0.84
CA LYS A 136 24.95 -2.19 -0.23
C LYS A 136 25.81 -3.41 0.08
N ARG A 137 26.91 -3.24 0.84
CA ARG A 137 27.81 -4.33 1.24
C ARG A 137 27.55 -4.88 2.64
N HIS A 138 26.50 -4.41 3.31
CA HIS A 138 26.15 -4.91 4.63
C HIS A 138 25.37 -6.20 4.55
N ALA A 139 25.46 -6.99 5.61
CA ALA A 139 24.59 -8.15 5.78
C ALA A 139 23.20 -7.68 6.24
N PRO A 140 22.08 -8.19 5.68
CA PRO A 140 20.74 -7.78 6.04
C PRO A 140 20.42 -7.90 7.54
N HIS A 141 20.97 -8.89 8.25
CA HIS A 141 20.74 -9.08 9.68
C HIS A 141 21.33 -7.94 10.56
N LEU A 142 22.24 -7.11 10.03
CA LEU A 142 22.80 -5.95 10.73
C LEU A 142 21.97 -4.68 10.56
N LEU A 143 20.92 -4.73 9.73
CA LEU A 143 20.07 -3.58 9.43
C LEU A 143 18.91 -3.46 10.43
N SER A 144 18.45 -2.23 10.67
CA SER A 144 17.19 -2.00 11.38
C SER A 144 15.99 -2.50 10.57
N GLY A 145 14.84 -2.70 11.21
CA GLY A 145 13.62 -3.15 10.53
C GLY A 145 13.25 -2.25 9.35
N GLY A 146 13.30 -0.92 9.54
CA GLY A 146 13.01 0.05 8.46
C GLY A 146 14.03 0.00 7.32
N GLN A 147 15.31 -0.24 7.62
CA GLN A 147 16.33 -0.44 6.59
C GLN A 147 16.10 -1.74 5.81
N LYS A 148 15.80 -2.84 6.50
CA LYS A 148 15.43 -4.12 5.85
C LYS A 148 14.24 -3.96 4.92
N GLN A 149 13.20 -3.23 5.37
CA GLN A 149 12.02 -3.00 4.56
C GLN A 149 12.34 -2.19 3.30
N ARG A 150 13.19 -1.16 3.40
CA ARG A 150 13.65 -0.41 2.22
C ARG A 150 14.47 -1.28 1.27
N VAL A 151 15.30 -2.19 1.79
CA VAL A 151 16.02 -3.17 0.94
C VAL A 151 15.04 -4.11 0.23
N ALA A 152 14.02 -4.61 0.94
CA ALA A 152 12.97 -5.43 0.32
C ALA A 152 12.21 -4.68 -0.80
N ILE A 153 11.93 -3.38 -0.58
CA ILE A 153 11.36 -2.49 -1.62
C ILE A 153 12.34 -2.33 -2.79
N ALA A 154 13.66 -2.16 -2.53
CA ALA A 154 14.67 -2.06 -3.57
C ALA A 154 14.75 -3.34 -4.42
N GLY A 155 14.67 -4.52 -3.80
CA GLY A 155 14.62 -5.81 -4.50
C GLY A 155 13.43 -5.93 -5.46
N VAL A 156 12.25 -5.46 -5.02
CA VAL A 156 11.07 -5.37 -5.90
C VAL A 156 11.26 -4.32 -6.99
N LEU A 157 11.79 -3.15 -6.64
CA LEU A 157 12.02 -2.05 -7.58
C LEU A 157 13.01 -2.43 -8.69
N ALA A 158 13.97 -3.30 -8.40
CA ALA A 158 14.94 -3.80 -9.36
C ALA A 158 14.32 -4.58 -10.54
N MET A 159 13.08 -5.08 -10.40
CA MET A 159 12.31 -5.64 -11.52
C MET A 159 11.75 -4.57 -12.46
N LYS A 160 11.85 -3.28 -12.10
CA LYS A 160 11.20 -2.14 -12.78
C LYS A 160 9.69 -2.31 -12.92
N PRO A 161 8.97 -2.60 -11.82
CA PRO A 161 7.54 -2.83 -11.86
C PRO A 161 6.79 -1.53 -12.19
N LYS A 162 5.55 -1.66 -12.67
CA LYS A 162 4.62 -0.54 -12.85
C LYS A 162 3.68 -0.36 -11.66
N CYS A 163 3.58 -1.39 -10.83
CA CYS A 163 2.79 -1.38 -9.59
C CYS A 163 3.56 -2.08 -8.48
N ILE A 164 3.49 -1.55 -7.27
CA ILE A 164 3.99 -2.20 -6.06
C ILE A 164 2.83 -2.33 -5.08
N VAL A 165 2.55 -3.56 -4.68
CA VAL A 165 1.58 -3.90 -3.64
C VAL A 165 2.33 -4.18 -2.36
N LEU A 166 1.97 -3.50 -1.27
CA LEU A 166 2.63 -3.65 0.02
C LEU A 166 1.61 -4.11 1.07
N ASP A 167 1.87 -5.25 1.66
CA ASP A 167 1.00 -5.83 2.70
C ASP A 167 1.57 -5.50 4.08
N GLU A 168 1.01 -4.47 4.73
CA GLU A 168 1.39 -3.95 6.05
C GLU A 168 2.92 -3.72 6.23
N PRO A 169 3.60 -3.01 5.30
CA PRO A 169 5.06 -2.93 5.26
C PRO A 169 5.67 -2.22 6.47
N THR A 170 4.88 -1.56 7.28
CA THR A 170 5.33 -0.73 8.41
C THR A 170 4.92 -1.28 9.77
N ALA A 171 4.19 -2.40 9.82
CA ALA A 171 3.62 -2.94 11.06
C ALA A 171 4.66 -3.27 12.15
N MET A 172 5.88 -3.67 11.73
CA MET A 172 6.97 -4.06 12.63
C MET A 172 8.01 -2.95 12.83
N LEU A 173 7.74 -1.71 12.37
CA LEU A 173 8.70 -0.62 12.39
C LEU A 173 8.43 0.37 13.52
N ASP A 174 9.51 0.97 14.01
CA ASP A 174 9.45 2.13 14.87
C ASP A 174 8.90 3.36 14.11
N PRO A 175 8.48 4.43 14.81
CA PRO A 175 7.89 5.61 14.15
C PRO A 175 8.79 6.28 13.12
N ILE A 176 10.12 6.23 13.28
CA ILE A 176 11.08 6.82 12.33
C ILE A 176 11.13 5.97 11.07
N GLY A 177 11.37 4.66 11.20
CA GLY A 177 11.41 3.72 10.07
C GLY A 177 10.10 3.72 9.27
N ARG A 178 8.95 3.84 9.96
CA ARG A 178 7.64 3.97 9.32
C ARG A 178 7.57 5.21 8.42
N LYS A 179 7.96 6.38 8.93
CA LYS A 179 7.97 7.63 8.14
C LYS A 179 8.91 7.53 6.93
N GLU A 180 10.09 6.91 7.10
CA GLU A 180 11.05 6.73 6.01
C GLU A 180 10.51 5.83 4.90
N VAL A 181 9.82 4.73 5.25
CA VAL A 181 9.17 3.84 4.26
C VAL A 181 8.06 4.57 3.51
N ILE A 182 7.16 5.26 4.23
CA ILE A 182 6.05 6.00 3.59
C ILE A 182 6.57 7.14 2.70
N ALA A 183 7.62 7.86 3.12
CA ALA A 183 8.27 8.87 2.29
C ALA A 183 8.87 8.25 1.02
N THR A 184 9.48 7.06 1.12
CA THR A 184 10.02 6.31 -0.02
C THR A 184 8.89 5.94 -1.00
N LEU A 185 7.76 5.41 -0.51
CA LEU A 185 6.62 5.06 -1.36
C LEU A 185 6.02 6.29 -2.06
N SER A 186 5.87 7.40 -1.34
CA SER A 186 5.39 8.67 -1.91
C SER A 186 6.34 9.20 -3.00
N LYS A 187 7.65 9.05 -2.82
CA LYS A 187 8.66 9.40 -3.82
C LYS A 187 8.54 8.51 -5.06
N LEU A 188 8.47 7.19 -4.90
CA LEU A 188 8.31 6.23 -5.99
C LEU A 188 7.04 6.51 -6.82
N ASN A 189 5.94 6.84 -6.15
CA ASN A 189 4.70 7.18 -6.84
C ASN A 189 4.84 8.48 -7.66
N ARG A 190 5.35 9.56 -7.03
CA ARG A 190 5.37 10.90 -7.65
C ARG A 190 6.47 11.08 -8.68
N GLU A 191 7.68 10.54 -8.43
CA GLU A 191 8.85 10.76 -9.28
C GLU A 191 9.00 9.67 -10.36
N GLU A 192 8.67 8.41 -10.02
CA GLU A 192 8.80 7.27 -10.93
C GLU A 192 7.47 6.85 -11.56
N ASN A 193 6.36 7.51 -11.18
CA ASN A 193 5.00 7.20 -11.65
C ASN A 193 4.59 5.74 -11.43
N ILE A 194 5.07 5.13 -10.34
CA ILE A 194 4.73 3.76 -9.96
C ILE A 194 3.37 3.77 -9.24
N THR A 195 2.47 2.88 -9.64
CA THR A 195 1.21 2.65 -8.91
C THR A 195 1.52 2.01 -7.56
N ILE A 196 0.97 2.54 -6.48
CA ILE A 196 1.15 2.01 -5.13
C ILE A 196 -0.18 1.51 -4.57
N VAL A 197 -0.18 0.28 -4.09
CA VAL A 197 -1.30 -0.28 -3.31
C VAL A 197 -0.78 -0.61 -1.92
N LEU A 198 -1.12 0.20 -0.94
CA LEU A 198 -0.67 0.08 0.44
C LEU A 198 -1.78 -0.51 1.31
N ILE A 199 -1.60 -1.74 1.79
CA ILE A 199 -2.43 -2.28 2.86
C ILE A 199 -1.86 -1.80 4.18
N THR A 200 -2.67 -1.17 5.00
CA THR A 200 -2.27 -0.69 6.31
C THR A 200 -3.45 -0.66 7.28
N HIS A 201 -3.16 -0.70 8.56
CA HIS A 201 -4.10 -0.39 9.64
C HIS A 201 -3.79 0.97 10.30
N ASN A 202 -2.80 1.70 9.78
CA ASN A 202 -2.41 3.01 10.28
C ASN A 202 -3.05 4.12 9.45
N MET A 203 -3.89 4.93 10.10
CA MET A 203 -4.65 5.99 9.45
C MET A 203 -3.76 7.11 8.90
N ASP A 204 -2.66 7.44 9.60
CA ASP A 204 -1.72 8.47 9.16
C ASP A 204 -0.99 8.09 7.85
N GLU A 205 -0.83 6.78 7.60
CA GLU A 205 -0.29 6.29 6.32
C GLU A 205 -1.32 6.41 5.20
N ALA A 206 -2.58 6.08 5.48
CA ALA A 206 -3.66 6.18 4.51
C ALA A 206 -3.97 7.63 4.11
N VAL A 207 -3.71 8.61 4.98
CA VAL A 207 -3.81 10.04 4.64
C VAL A 207 -2.86 10.46 3.52
N CYS A 208 -1.74 9.74 3.35
CA CYS A 208 -0.76 10.04 2.29
C CYS A 208 -1.19 9.56 0.88
N ALA A 209 -2.23 8.72 0.79
CA ALA A 209 -2.72 8.17 -0.47
C ALA A 209 -3.64 9.15 -1.22
N ASP A 210 -3.79 8.93 -2.53
CA ASP A 210 -4.77 9.67 -3.35
C ASP A 210 -6.19 9.16 -3.10
N ARG A 211 -6.32 7.87 -2.78
CA ARG A 211 -7.59 7.17 -2.60
C ARG A 211 -7.50 6.15 -1.45
N VAL A 212 -8.56 6.05 -0.70
CA VAL A 212 -8.72 5.11 0.42
C VAL A 212 -9.88 4.19 0.14
N ILE A 213 -9.62 2.89 0.25
CA ILE A 213 -10.61 1.81 0.16
C ILE A 213 -10.74 1.19 1.54
N VAL A 214 -11.96 1.04 2.03
CA VAL A 214 -12.23 0.36 3.30
C VAL A 214 -12.92 -0.97 3.01
N MET A 215 -12.30 -2.04 3.49
CA MET A 215 -12.84 -3.40 3.39
C MET A 215 -13.42 -3.87 4.72
N ASN A 216 -14.54 -4.57 4.63
CA ASN A 216 -15.13 -5.27 5.75
C ASN A 216 -15.70 -6.61 5.27
N THR A 217 -15.36 -7.70 5.97
CA THR A 217 -15.92 -9.05 5.73
C THR A 217 -15.95 -9.42 4.24
N GLY A 218 -14.79 -9.31 3.58
CA GLY A 218 -14.62 -9.71 2.18
C GLY A 218 -15.13 -8.72 1.13
N SER A 219 -15.76 -7.61 1.51
CA SER A 219 -16.37 -6.63 0.59
C SER A 219 -15.78 -5.24 0.75
N ILE A 220 -15.85 -4.41 -0.31
CA ILE A 220 -15.52 -2.98 -0.28
C ILE A 220 -16.76 -2.22 0.21
N ILE A 221 -16.60 -1.45 1.29
CA ILE A 221 -17.71 -0.70 1.90
C ILE A 221 -17.57 0.81 1.77
N MET A 222 -16.34 1.32 1.61
CA MET A 222 -16.07 2.72 1.31
C MET A 222 -14.96 2.82 0.29
N ASP A 223 -15.06 3.82 -0.58
CA ASP A 223 -14.12 4.11 -1.63
C ASP A 223 -14.17 5.62 -1.94
N GLY A 224 -13.05 6.32 -1.78
CA GLY A 224 -12.99 7.76 -1.99
C GLY A 224 -11.66 8.36 -1.61
N THR A 225 -11.56 9.70 -1.70
CA THR A 225 -10.36 10.40 -1.22
C THR A 225 -10.23 10.26 0.31
N PRO A 226 -9.03 10.41 0.90
CA PRO A 226 -8.85 10.39 2.35
C PRO A 226 -9.83 11.32 3.08
N LYS A 227 -10.05 12.53 2.55
CA LYS A 227 -10.99 13.50 3.13
C LYS A 227 -12.44 12.99 3.12
N GLN A 228 -12.88 12.38 2.03
CA GLN A 228 -14.23 11.82 1.92
C GLN A 228 -14.45 10.62 2.86
N VAL A 229 -13.48 9.75 2.98
CA VAL A 229 -13.57 8.56 3.84
C VAL A 229 -13.49 8.97 5.30
N PHE A 230 -12.47 9.70 5.72
CA PHE A 230 -12.24 10.03 7.13
C PHE A 230 -13.19 11.11 7.69
N SER A 231 -13.96 11.81 6.86
CA SER A 231 -15.06 12.66 7.34
C SER A 231 -16.24 11.85 7.92
N ARG A 232 -16.32 10.54 7.63
CA ARG A 232 -17.37 9.61 8.10
C ARG A 232 -16.94 8.91 9.39
N VAL A 233 -16.54 9.69 10.41
CA VAL A 233 -15.91 9.21 11.65
C VAL A 233 -16.75 8.13 12.36
N ASP A 234 -18.04 8.39 12.62
CA ASP A 234 -18.90 7.44 13.35
C ASP A 234 -19.06 6.12 12.59
N GLU A 235 -19.12 6.16 11.27
CA GLU A 235 -19.24 4.98 10.42
C GLU A 235 -17.98 4.13 10.47
N ILE A 236 -16.80 4.75 10.31
CA ILE A 236 -15.50 4.05 10.39
C ILE A 236 -15.32 3.40 11.77
N LYS A 237 -15.66 4.13 12.85
CA LYS A 237 -15.59 3.61 14.21
C LYS A 237 -16.57 2.46 14.45
N SER A 238 -17.75 2.49 13.83
CA SER A 238 -18.71 1.38 13.91
C SER A 238 -18.19 0.07 13.30
N LEU A 239 -17.21 0.17 12.39
CA LEU A 239 -16.52 -0.96 11.77
C LEU A 239 -15.31 -1.46 12.58
N GLY A 240 -15.07 -0.90 13.77
CA GLY A 240 -13.91 -1.22 14.59
C GLY A 240 -12.59 -0.69 14.07
N LEU A 241 -12.63 0.33 13.20
CA LEU A 241 -11.45 1.03 12.67
C LEU A 241 -11.30 2.39 13.36
N ASP A 242 -10.06 2.86 13.42
CA ASP A 242 -9.74 4.21 13.87
C ASP A 242 -9.82 5.23 12.71
N VAL A 243 -9.73 6.50 13.08
CA VAL A 243 -9.59 7.64 12.16
C VAL A 243 -8.35 8.44 12.55
N PRO A 244 -7.80 9.30 11.67
CA PRO A 244 -6.74 10.22 12.07
C PRO A 244 -7.15 11.02 13.32
N GLN A 245 -6.24 11.12 14.29
CA GLN A 245 -6.54 11.77 15.58
C GLN A 245 -7.08 13.19 15.42
N VAL A 246 -6.61 13.91 14.40
CA VAL A 246 -7.08 15.27 14.11
C VAL A 246 -8.50 15.25 13.56
N ALA A 247 -8.87 14.29 12.72
CA ALA A 247 -10.24 14.14 12.22
C ALA A 247 -11.20 13.81 13.39
N GLU A 248 -10.78 12.96 14.32
CA GLU A 248 -11.54 12.66 15.53
C GLU A 248 -11.74 13.91 16.40
N LEU A 249 -10.67 14.67 16.66
CA LEU A 249 -10.76 15.92 17.40
C LEU A 249 -11.74 16.92 16.77
N MET A 250 -11.68 17.10 15.45
CA MET A 250 -12.61 18.00 14.74
C MET A 250 -14.06 17.49 14.83
N HIS A 251 -14.24 16.18 14.79
CA HIS A 251 -15.55 15.55 14.93
C HIS A 251 -16.14 15.78 16.34
N GLU A 252 -15.37 15.57 17.41
CA GLU A 252 -15.81 15.83 18.79
C GLU A 252 -16.10 17.32 19.03
N LEU A 253 -15.27 18.23 18.51
CA LEU A 253 -15.54 19.66 18.57
C LEU A 253 -16.89 20.03 17.92
N ARG A 254 -17.24 19.39 16.79
CA ARG A 254 -18.57 19.61 16.16
C ARG A 254 -19.71 19.09 17.02
N LYS A 255 -19.56 17.95 17.70
CA LYS A 255 -20.57 17.42 18.63
C LYS A 255 -20.81 18.37 19.81
N GLU A 256 -19.76 19.06 20.24
CA GLU A 256 -19.85 20.10 21.30
C GLU A 256 -20.39 21.46 20.77
N GLY A 257 -20.74 21.55 19.48
CA GLY A 257 -21.37 22.74 18.89
C GLY A 257 -20.39 23.76 18.28
N PHE A 258 -19.09 23.43 18.18
CA PHE A 258 -18.14 24.30 17.50
C PHE A 258 -18.25 24.15 15.97
N ASP A 259 -18.01 25.25 15.22
CA ASP A 259 -17.95 25.26 13.76
C ASP A 259 -16.59 24.70 13.27
N ALA A 260 -16.32 23.43 13.54
CA ALA A 260 -15.10 22.76 13.16
C ALA A 260 -15.25 22.09 11.79
N PRO A 261 -14.26 22.25 10.86
CA PRO A 261 -14.31 21.63 9.53
C PRO A 261 -14.22 20.10 9.60
N SER A 262 -14.87 19.41 8.65
CA SER A 262 -14.94 17.92 8.63
C SER A 262 -13.82 17.25 7.83
N ASP A 263 -13.06 18.01 7.06
CA ASP A 263 -12.10 17.52 6.06
C ASP A 263 -10.64 17.72 6.48
N VAL A 264 -10.40 17.87 7.77
CA VAL A 264 -9.08 18.07 8.38
C VAL A 264 -8.47 16.74 8.77
N LEU A 265 -7.31 16.42 8.21
CA LEU A 265 -6.65 15.11 8.40
C LEU A 265 -5.26 15.21 9.03
N THR A 266 -4.60 16.37 8.91
CA THR A 266 -3.22 16.56 9.39
C THR A 266 -3.18 17.50 10.60
N ILE A 267 -2.13 17.35 11.43
CA ILE A 267 -1.91 18.24 12.59
C ILE A 267 -1.79 19.70 12.15
N GLU A 268 -1.16 19.96 11.00
CA GLU A 268 -1.01 21.33 10.48
C GLU A 268 -2.35 21.94 10.06
N GLU A 269 -3.20 21.15 9.37
CA GLU A 269 -4.56 21.57 9.03
C GLU A 269 -5.38 21.83 10.30
N GLY A 270 -5.28 20.93 11.30
CA GLY A 270 -5.95 21.06 12.59
C GLY A 270 -5.56 22.32 13.34
N TYR A 271 -4.26 22.59 13.40
CA TYR A 271 -3.76 23.84 14.02
C TYR A 271 -4.35 25.08 13.36
N LYS A 272 -4.35 25.14 12.02
CA LYS A 272 -4.93 26.26 11.27
C LYS A 272 -6.42 26.41 11.53
N ALA A 273 -7.16 25.30 11.54
CA ALA A 273 -8.60 25.29 11.82
C ALA A 273 -8.92 25.81 13.23
N ILE A 274 -8.26 25.27 14.26
CA ILE A 274 -8.47 25.69 15.68
C ILE A 274 -8.10 27.17 15.86
N LYS A 275 -6.97 27.61 15.32
CA LYS A 275 -6.55 29.01 15.39
C LYS A 275 -7.62 29.94 14.80
N SER A 276 -8.16 29.60 13.61
CA SER A 276 -9.22 30.39 12.98
C SER A 276 -10.52 30.43 13.82
N MET A 277 -10.88 29.30 14.45
CA MET A 277 -12.05 29.22 15.35
C MET A 277 -11.89 30.12 16.58
N LEU A 278 -10.70 30.13 17.18
CA LEU A 278 -10.41 30.98 18.36
C LEU A 278 -10.45 32.47 17.98
N GLU A 279 -9.89 32.86 16.84
CA GLU A 279 -9.90 34.24 16.36
C GLU A 279 -11.32 34.77 16.07
N ARG A 280 -12.24 33.91 15.60
CA ARG A 280 -13.65 34.26 15.38
C ARG A 280 -14.43 34.45 16.69
N ASN A 281 -14.09 33.67 17.74
CA ASN A 281 -14.79 33.75 19.03
C ASN A 281 -14.30 34.90 19.93
N VAL A 282 -13.27 35.64 19.52
CA VAL A 282 -12.74 36.82 20.26
C VAL A 282 -13.29 38.13 19.71
N GLN A 283 -14.03 38.08 18.61
CA GLN A 283 -14.80 39.24 18.04
C GLN A 283 -16.26 39.18 18.45
#